data_01cd3ea09aaa57423da46e700b2e9a47
#
_entry.id   01cd3ea09aaa57423da46e700b2e9a47
#
_cell.length_a   1.000
_cell.length_b   1.000
_cell.length_c   1.000
_cell.angle_alpha   90.00
_cell.angle_beta   90.00
_cell.angle_gamma   90.00
#
_symmetry.space_group_name_H-M   'P 1'
#
loop_
_entity.id
_entity.type
_entity.pdbx_description
1 polymer ?
#
loop_
_entity_poly.entity_id
_entity_poly.type
_entity_poly.pdbx_seq_one_letter_code
_entity_poly.pdbx_strand_id
1 'polypeptide(L)'
;KSQIPANMYNQIVALLKQQDHPELLEKAMSLIPRVRMDAGLPPLVTPVSQVIASQAVSCALDELNGRPLYSKPVYPFISLIRGDYGKTPLPVDPDFRQQITGKREEQLYDASDYEMQENPVIDEVGILVAENEKEMLLLELFPMSARHFLTKQKKDKFRNDLMV
;
A
#
# COMPACT_ATOMS: atom_id res chain seq x y z
N LYS A 1 -23.90 -13.65 -5.77
CA LYS A 1 -23.69 -12.51 -4.86
C LYS A 1 -22.22 -12.55 -4.42
N SER A 2 -21.41 -11.63 -4.90
CA SER A 2 -20.00 -11.50 -4.45
C SER A 2 -20.02 -11.01 -3.00
N GLN A 3 -19.54 -11.85 -2.09
CA GLN A 3 -19.33 -11.48 -0.69
C GLN A 3 -18.01 -10.70 -0.59
N ILE A 4 -18.07 -9.40 -0.77
CA ILE A 4 -16.92 -8.51 -0.56
C ILE A 4 -17.14 -7.66 0.70
N PRO A 5 -16.05 -7.30 1.43
CA PRO A 5 -16.15 -6.37 2.54
C PRO A 5 -16.72 -5.01 2.13
N ALA A 6 -17.54 -4.37 2.99
CA ALA A 6 -18.16 -3.08 2.69
C ALA A 6 -17.14 -1.97 2.40
N ASN A 7 -16.00 -1.97 3.10
CA ASN A 7 -14.90 -1.03 2.85
C ASN A 7 -14.31 -1.17 1.45
N MET A 8 -14.23 -2.40 0.93
CA MET A 8 -13.76 -2.68 -0.43
C MET A 8 -14.72 -2.12 -1.48
N TYR A 9 -16.04 -2.29 -1.30
CA TYR A 9 -17.06 -1.70 -2.16
C TYR A 9 -16.92 -0.17 -2.21
N ASN A 10 -16.87 0.48 -1.04
CA ASN A 10 -16.76 1.93 -0.96
C ASN A 10 -15.48 2.46 -1.63
N GLN A 11 -14.37 1.74 -1.51
CA GLN A 11 -13.13 2.07 -2.18
C GLN A 11 -13.26 2.00 -3.71
N ILE A 12 -13.88 0.95 -4.25
CA ILE A 12 -14.10 0.81 -5.70
C ILE A 12 -14.93 1.99 -6.22
N VAL A 13 -16.02 2.33 -5.52
CA VAL A 13 -16.86 3.48 -5.89
C VAL A 13 -16.06 4.78 -5.88
N ALA A 14 -15.23 5.01 -4.85
CA ALA A 14 -14.40 6.21 -4.75
C ALA A 14 -13.35 6.29 -5.88
N LEU A 15 -12.66 5.19 -6.16
CA LEU A 15 -11.65 5.11 -7.22
C LEU A 15 -12.27 5.35 -8.60
N LEU A 16 -13.42 4.74 -8.90
CA LEU A 16 -14.09 4.92 -10.18
C LEU A 16 -14.61 6.34 -10.37
N LYS A 17 -15.09 6.99 -9.31
CA LYS A 17 -15.44 8.41 -9.35
C LYS A 17 -14.25 9.30 -9.62
N GLN A 18 -13.10 9.00 -9.01
CA GLN A 18 -11.85 9.75 -9.24
C GLN A 18 -11.32 9.58 -10.68
N GLN A 19 -11.65 8.46 -11.32
CA GLN A 19 -11.28 8.17 -12.72
C GLN A 19 -12.34 8.63 -13.74
N ASP A 20 -13.43 9.27 -13.28
CA ASP A 20 -14.58 9.69 -14.10
C ASP A 20 -15.30 8.54 -14.83
N HIS A 21 -15.25 7.34 -14.28
CA HIS A 21 -15.86 6.12 -14.83
C HIS A 21 -16.74 5.36 -13.84
N PRO A 22 -17.74 6.01 -13.21
CA PRO A 22 -18.61 5.35 -12.23
C PRO A 22 -19.42 4.18 -12.80
N GLU A 23 -19.67 4.17 -14.12
CA GLU A 23 -20.39 3.11 -14.85
C GLU A 23 -19.65 1.77 -14.83
N LEU A 24 -18.36 1.75 -14.57
CA LEU A 24 -17.54 0.52 -14.51
C LEU A 24 -17.71 -0.26 -13.20
N LEU A 25 -18.58 0.17 -12.27
CA LEU A 25 -18.71 -0.45 -10.95
C LEU A 25 -19.01 -1.96 -11.05
N GLU A 26 -20.01 -2.35 -11.82
CA GLU A 26 -20.37 -3.77 -11.99
C GLU A 26 -19.22 -4.55 -12.63
N LYS A 27 -18.53 -3.96 -13.59
CA LYS A 27 -17.39 -4.57 -14.26
C LYS A 27 -16.23 -4.79 -13.28
N ALA A 28 -15.82 -3.78 -12.54
CA ALA A 28 -14.75 -3.90 -11.53
C ALA A 28 -15.11 -4.97 -10.48
N MET A 29 -16.37 -4.97 -10.01
CA MET A 29 -16.86 -5.98 -9.07
C MET A 29 -16.78 -7.40 -9.64
N SER A 30 -17.11 -7.59 -10.90
CA SER A 30 -17.06 -8.90 -11.57
C SER A 30 -15.62 -9.43 -11.76
N LEU A 31 -14.63 -8.54 -11.78
CA LEU A 31 -13.21 -8.89 -11.93
C LEU A 31 -12.52 -9.29 -10.60
N ILE A 32 -13.11 -8.95 -9.44
CA ILE A 32 -12.53 -9.26 -8.13
C ILE A 32 -12.19 -10.75 -7.95
N PRO A 33 -13.09 -11.72 -8.26
CA PRO A 33 -12.77 -13.12 -8.11
C PRO A 33 -11.57 -13.55 -8.96
N ARG A 34 -11.47 -13.02 -10.18
CA ARG A 34 -10.36 -13.29 -11.10
C ARG A 34 -9.05 -12.73 -10.55
N VAL A 35 -9.00 -11.44 -10.21
CA VAL A 35 -7.81 -10.77 -9.66
C VAL A 35 -7.35 -11.44 -8.37
N ARG A 36 -8.29 -11.84 -7.50
CA ARG A 36 -7.97 -12.57 -6.28
C ARG A 36 -7.40 -13.96 -6.54
N MET A 37 -7.93 -14.68 -7.54
CA MET A 37 -7.42 -15.99 -7.94
C MET A 37 -6.01 -15.88 -8.48
N ASP A 38 -5.77 -14.96 -9.40
CA ASP A 38 -4.48 -14.73 -10.04
C ASP A 38 -3.41 -14.30 -9.00
N ALA A 39 -3.85 -13.65 -7.90
CA ALA A 39 -3.00 -13.29 -6.77
C ALA A 39 -2.78 -14.40 -5.72
N GLY A 40 -3.17 -15.66 -5.99
CA GLY A 40 -3.00 -16.77 -5.06
C GLY A 40 -4.01 -16.84 -3.92
N LEU A 41 -5.24 -16.36 -4.13
CA LEU A 41 -6.36 -16.40 -3.18
C LEU A 41 -6.08 -15.77 -1.79
N PRO A 42 -5.46 -14.60 -1.70
CA PRO A 42 -5.21 -13.99 -0.42
C PRO A 42 -6.54 -13.66 0.32
N PRO A 43 -6.53 -13.62 1.67
CA PRO A 43 -7.69 -13.19 2.44
C PRO A 43 -8.02 -11.71 2.16
N LEU A 44 -9.33 -11.39 2.01
CA LEU A 44 -9.80 -10.02 1.75
C LEU A 44 -9.88 -9.21 3.04
N VAL A 45 -8.76 -9.07 3.75
CA VAL A 45 -8.57 -8.20 4.91
C VAL A 45 -7.68 -7.02 4.55
N THR A 46 -7.74 -5.95 5.32
CA THR A 46 -6.84 -4.78 5.13
C THR A 46 -5.39 -5.17 5.42
N PRO A 47 -4.41 -4.79 4.59
CA PRO A 47 -4.52 -3.92 3.39
C PRO A 47 -4.84 -4.67 2.08
N VAL A 48 -4.79 -6.00 2.05
CA VAL A 48 -4.88 -6.81 0.82
C VAL A 48 -6.21 -6.62 0.09
N SER A 49 -7.33 -6.48 0.80
CA SER A 49 -8.63 -6.17 0.18
C SER A 49 -8.58 -4.88 -0.66
N GLN A 50 -7.85 -3.87 -0.18
CA GLN A 50 -7.67 -2.61 -0.89
C GLN A 50 -6.80 -2.77 -2.14
N VAL A 51 -5.77 -3.61 -2.06
CA VAL A 51 -4.89 -3.94 -3.20
C VAL A 51 -5.68 -4.63 -4.31
N ILE A 52 -6.48 -5.65 -3.96
CA ILE A 52 -7.33 -6.38 -4.91
C ILE A 52 -8.38 -5.46 -5.53
N ALA A 53 -9.02 -4.57 -4.74
CA ALA A 53 -9.98 -3.59 -5.23
C ALA A 53 -9.37 -2.64 -6.26
N SER A 54 -8.22 -2.05 -5.94
CA SER A 54 -7.52 -1.13 -6.83
C SER A 54 -7.09 -1.79 -8.13
N GLN A 55 -6.59 -3.04 -8.07
CA GLN A 55 -6.24 -3.78 -9.26
C GLN A 55 -7.46 -4.18 -10.11
N ALA A 56 -8.58 -4.53 -9.49
CA ALA A 56 -9.81 -4.82 -10.22
C ALA A 56 -10.32 -3.58 -10.99
N VAL A 57 -10.24 -2.40 -10.39
CA VAL A 57 -10.54 -1.13 -11.06
C VAL A 57 -9.59 -0.88 -12.23
N SER A 58 -8.28 -1.07 -12.04
CA SER A 58 -7.28 -0.93 -13.12
C SER A 58 -7.57 -1.89 -14.28
N CYS A 59 -7.93 -3.13 -14.00
CA CYS A 59 -8.30 -4.11 -15.02
C CYS A 59 -9.60 -3.72 -15.76
N ALA A 60 -10.60 -3.16 -15.07
CA ALA A 60 -11.82 -2.67 -15.72
C ALA A 60 -11.53 -1.50 -16.67
N LEU A 61 -10.62 -0.60 -16.30
CA LEU A 61 -10.14 0.48 -17.18
C LEU A 61 -9.30 -0.04 -18.34
N ASP A 62 -8.52 -1.11 -18.16
CA ASP A 62 -7.79 -1.75 -19.25
C ASP A 62 -8.74 -2.29 -20.30
N GLU A 63 -9.80 -3.02 -19.90
CA GLU A 63 -10.81 -3.52 -20.84
C GLU A 63 -11.58 -2.40 -21.55
N LEU A 64 -11.97 -1.33 -20.82
CA LEU A 64 -12.61 -0.16 -21.42
C LEU A 64 -11.77 0.43 -22.56
N ASN A 65 -10.46 0.43 -22.40
CA ASN A 65 -9.50 0.97 -23.37
C ASN A 65 -9.01 -0.08 -24.39
N GLY A 66 -9.63 -1.25 -24.46
CA GLY A 66 -9.24 -2.32 -25.37
C GLY A 66 -7.86 -2.92 -25.11
N ARG A 67 -7.34 -2.78 -23.88
CA ARG A 67 -6.06 -3.34 -23.45
C ARG A 67 -6.27 -4.71 -22.76
N PRO A 68 -5.27 -5.60 -22.82
CA PRO A 68 -5.31 -6.81 -22.03
C PRO A 68 -5.31 -6.51 -20.53
N LEU A 69 -5.89 -7.42 -19.73
CA LEU A 69 -5.86 -7.30 -18.26
C LEU A 69 -4.41 -7.19 -17.77
N TYR A 70 -4.23 -6.42 -16.71
CA TYR A 70 -2.92 -6.16 -16.09
C TYR A 70 -1.93 -5.40 -16.97
N SER A 71 -2.41 -4.63 -17.97
CA SER A 71 -1.55 -3.71 -18.74
C SER A 71 -0.95 -2.62 -17.87
N LYS A 72 -1.65 -2.24 -16.80
CA LYS A 72 -1.20 -1.24 -15.82
C LYS A 72 -1.41 -1.78 -14.39
N PRO A 73 -0.57 -2.72 -13.94
CA PRO A 73 -0.68 -3.21 -12.57
C PRO A 73 -0.37 -2.08 -11.58
N VAL A 74 -1.19 -1.97 -10.53
CA VAL A 74 -0.96 -0.97 -9.46
C VAL A 74 0.21 -1.41 -8.59
N TYR A 75 1.02 -0.45 -8.10
CA TYR A 75 2.25 -0.76 -7.36
C TYR A 75 2.01 -1.71 -6.15
N PRO A 76 0.97 -1.52 -5.30
CA PRO A 76 0.72 -2.46 -4.21
C PRO A 76 0.39 -3.89 -4.68
N PHE A 77 -0.20 -4.05 -5.89
CA PHE A 77 -0.45 -5.36 -6.47
C PHE A 77 0.85 -6.02 -6.94
N ILE A 78 1.77 -5.24 -7.52
CA ILE A 78 3.11 -5.73 -7.87
C ILE A 78 3.81 -6.27 -6.61
N SER A 79 3.78 -5.52 -5.50
CA SER A 79 4.33 -5.94 -4.21
C SER A 79 3.66 -7.21 -3.67
N LEU A 80 2.34 -7.34 -3.80
CA LEU A 80 1.63 -8.57 -3.40
C LEU A 80 2.09 -9.78 -4.22
N ILE A 81 2.18 -9.64 -5.55
CA ILE A 81 2.62 -10.74 -6.46
C ILE A 81 4.10 -11.06 -6.26
N ARG A 82 4.94 -10.10 -5.89
CA ARG A 82 6.35 -10.28 -5.56
C ARG A 82 6.53 -11.16 -4.31
N GLY A 83 5.68 -11.02 -3.31
CA GLY A 83 5.74 -11.73 -2.04
C GLY A 83 6.02 -10.84 -0.82
N ASP A 84 6.01 -9.50 -0.99
CA ASP A 84 6.28 -8.53 0.10
C ASP A 84 5.25 -8.65 1.26
N TYR A 85 4.08 -9.22 1.00
CA TYR A 85 3.03 -9.49 2.00
C TYR A 85 3.08 -10.91 2.59
N GLY A 86 4.14 -11.68 2.26
CA GLY A 86 4.27 -13.08 2.66
C GLY A 86 3.59 -14.05 1.70
N LYS A 87 3.61 -15.35 2.06
CA LYS A 87 3.07 -16.42 1.21
C LYS A 87 1.56 -16.35 1.10
N THR A 88 1.08 -16.54 -0.12
CA THR A 88 -0.35 -16.64 -0.43
C THR A 88 -0.88 -18.08 -0.22
N PRO A 89 -2.20 -18.27 0.04
CA PRO A 89 -2.81 -19.60 0.23
C PRO A 89 -2.60 -20.56 -0.94
N LEU A 90 -2.63 -20.05 -2.18
CA LEU A 90 -2.28 -20.79 -3.37
C LEU A 90 -1.03 -20.16 -4.01
N PRO A 91 -0.17 -20.98 -4.65
CA PRO A 91 0.96 -20.43 -5.38
C PRO A 91 0.48 -19.54 -6.53
N VAL A 92 1.10 -18.37 -6.67
CA VAL A 92 0.91 -17.53 -7.86
C VAL A 92 1.61 -18.19 -9.05
N ASP A 93 0.94 -18.20 -10.20
CA ASP A 93 1.51 -18.75 -11.43
C ASP A 93 2.84 -18.06 -11.77
N PRO A 94 3.94 -18.80 -12.03
CA PRO A 94 5.26 -18.20 -12.27
C PRO A 94 5.33 -17.32 -13.51
N ASP A 95 4.55 -17.63 -14.57
CA ASP A 95 4.53 -16.82 -15.79
C ASP A 95 3.76 -15.53 -15.55
N PHE A 96 2.66 -15.60 -14.81
CA PHE A 96 1.93 -14.42 -14.37
C PHE A 96 2.80 -13.55 -13.44
N ARG A 97 3.52 -14.15 -12.48
CA ARG A 97 4.45 -13.41 -11.63
C ARG A 97 5.51 -12.70 -12.45
N GLN A 98 6.11 -13.37 -13.44
CA GLN A 98 7.07 -12.76 -14.33
C GLN A 98 6.49 -11.59 -15.12
N GLN A 99 5.26 -11.72 -15.61
CA GLN A 99 4.55 -10.64 -16.30
C GLN A 99 4.39 -9.41 -15.43
N ILE A 100 4.04 -9.58 -14.14
CA ILE A 100 3.73 -8.48 -13.22
C ILE A 100 5.00 -7.89 -12.59
N THR A 101 5.96 -8.72 -12.20
CA THR A 101 7.13 -8.31 -11.38
C THR A 101 8.46 -8.34 -12.12
N GLY A 102 8.50 -8.94 -13.32
CA GLY A 102 9.73 -9.18 -14.06
C GLY A 102 10.51 -10.44 -13.60
N LYS A 103 10.05 -11.15 -12.56
CA LYS A 103 10.71 -12.35 -12.03
C LYS A 103 9.72 -13.49 -11.84
N ARG A 104 10.16 -14.73 -12.13
CA ARG A 104 9.34 -15.95 -11.97
C ARG A 104 9.24 -16.39 -10.51
N GLU A 105 10.26 -16.09 -9.71
CA GLU A 105 10.41 -16.54 -8.34
C GLU A 105 9.82 -15.57 -7.35
N GLU A 106 9.27 -16.09 -6.26
CA GLU A 106 8.78 -15.30 -5.16
C GLU A 106 9.96 -14.67 -4.40
N GLN A 107 9.86 -13.37 -4.13
CA GLN A 107 10.84 -12.62 -3.36
C GLN A 107 10.21 -12.24 -2.02
N LEU A 108 10.33 -13.14 -1.05
CA LEU A 108 9.88 -12.85 0.30
C LEU A 108 10.74 -11.73 0.90
N TYR A 109 10.10 -10.85 1.63
CA TYR A 109 10.81 -9.82 2.41
C TYR A 109 11.63 -10.51 3.50
N ASP A 110 12.92 -10.20 3.54
CA ASP A 110 13.81 -10.63 4.61
C ASP A 110 13.96 -9.49 5.62
N ALA A 111 13.47 -9.72 6.83
CA ALA A 111 13.55 -8.72 7.90
C ALA A 111 14.99 -8.48 8.39
N SER A 112 15.93 -9.39 8.08
CA SER A 112 17.36 -9.21 8.42
C SER A 112 18.02 -8.09 7.63
N ASP A 113 17.47 -7.75 6.46
CA ASP A 113 17.97 -6.65 5.61
C ASP A 113 17.39 -5.29 6.03
N TYR A 114 16.57 -5.26 7.09
CA TYR A 114 15.95 -4.01 7.54
C TYR A 114 16.96 -3.15 8.28
N GLU A 115 17.18 -1.94 7.78
CA GLU A 115 17.97 -0.91 8.44
C GLU A 115 17.03 0.18 9.00
N MET A 116 17.18 0.46 10.29
CA MET A 116 16.45 1.58 10.91
C MET A 116 16.92 2.90 10.29
N GLN A 117 15.96 3.79 10.01
CA GLN A 117 16.29 5.12 9.52
C GLN A 117 17.09 5.93 10.55
N GLU A 118 17.96 6.81 10.07
CA GLU A 118 18.67 7.74 10.95
C GLU A 118 17.70 8.71 11.63
N ASN A 119 18.02 9.08 12.87
CA ASN A 119 17.23 10.08 13.60
C ASN A 119 17.46 11.46 12.97
N PRO A 120 16.42 12.07 12.35
CA PRO A 120 16.60 13.35 11.67
C PRO A 120 16.83 14.49 12.66
N VAL A 121 17.52 15.53 12.20
CA VAL A 121 17.74 16.78 12.95
C VAL A 121 16.65 17.80 12.57
N ILE A 122 16.26 18.62 13.52
CA ILE A 122 15.41 19.81 13.29
C ILE A 122 16.37 20.97 13.01
N ASP A 123 16.52 21.34 11.74
CA ASP A 123 17.53 22.29 11.26
C ASP A 123 17.49 23.65 11.98
N GLU A 124 16.29 24.15 12.30
CA GLU A 124 16.12 25.48 12.91
C GLU A 124 16.58 25.57 14.37
N VAL A 125 16.65 24.43 15.07
CA VAL A 125 17.04 24.38 16.50
C VAL A 125 18.23 23.45 16.76
N GLY A 126 18.67 22.69 15.75
CA GLY A 126 19.85 21.84 15.83
C GLY A 126 19.69 20.60 16.74
N ILE A 127 18.46 20.19 17.07
CA ILE A 127 18.18 19.07 17.96
C ILE A 127 17.59 17.88 17.19
N LEU A 128 17.82 16.67 17.72
CA LEU A 128 17.25 15.46 17.13
C LEU A 128 15.71 15.43 17.25
N VAL A 129 15.05 14.89 16.24
CA VAL A 129 13.58 14.74 16.24
C VAL A 129 13.14 13.74 17.32
N ALA A 130 13.85 12.62 17.47
CA ALA A 130 13.56 11.64 18.52
C ALA A 130 14.57 11.80 19.69
N GLU A 131 14.07 11.87 20.93
CA GLU A 131 14.88 11.92 22.14
C GLU A 131 15.00 10.57 22.86
N ASN A 132 14.15 9.61 22.48
CA ASN A 132 14.08 8.31 23.13
C ASN A 132 13.64 7.22 22.14
N GLU A 133 13.77 5.97 22.56
CA GLU A 133 13.41 4.79 21.75
C GLU A 133 11.96 4.80 21.27
N LYS A 134 11.02 5.23 22.12
CA LYS A 134 9.61 5.31 21.76
C LYS A 134 9.37 6.29 20.61
N GLU A 135 10.04 7.44 20.62
CA GLU A 135 9.94 8.43 19.56
C GLU A 135 10.64 7.95 18.28
N MET A 136 11.76 7.21 18.41
CA MET A 136 12.38 6.52 17.27
C MET A 136 11.44 5.50 16.63
N LEU A 137 10.78 4.66 17.44
CA LEU A 137 9.78 3.70 16.94
C LEU A 137 8.59 4.40 16.27
N LEU A 138 8.17 5.57 16.77
CA LEU A 138 7.12 6.35 16.10
C LEU A 138 7.58 6.87 14.73
N LEU A 139 8.83 7.33 14.62
CA LEU A 139 9.41 7.74 13.34
C LEU A 139 9.47 6.57 12.35
N GLU A 140 9.85 5.40 12.84
CA GLU A 140 9.96 4.18 12.04
C GLU A 140 8.62 3.71 11.50
N LEU A 141 7.59 3.66 12.36
CA LEU A 141 6.26 3.19 12.01
C LEU A 141 5.43 4.21 11.20
N PHE A 142 5.65 5.51 11.45
CA PHE A 142 4.85 6.59 10.87
C PHE A 142 5.72 7.78 10.45
N PRO A 143 6.69 7.61 9.52
CA PRO A 143 7.76 8.57 9.25
C PRO A 143 7.28 10.01 9.10
N MET A 144 6.34 10.26 8.20
CA MET A 144 5.86 11.60 7.88
C MET A 144 5.06 12.23 9.03
N SER A 145 4.12 11.47 9.59
CA SER A 145 3.23 11.96 10.66
C SER A 145 3.99 12.17 11.97
N ALA A 146 4.84 11.22 12.35
CA ALA A 146 5.65 11.32 13.56
C ALA A 146 6.68 12.45 13.46
N ARG A 147 7.38 12.59 12.33
CA ARG A 147 8.30 13.70 12.10
C ARG A 147 7.62 15.06 12.27
N HIS A 148 6.45 15.24 11.62
CA HIS A 148 5.70 16.48 11.74
C HIS A 148 5.29 16.77 13.19
N PHE A 149 4.71 15.78 13.86
CA PHE A 149 4.24 15.90 15.24
C PHE A 149 5.37 16.20 16.23
N LEU A 150 6.43 15.39 16.22
CA LEU A 150 7.56 15.54 17.13
C LEU A 150 8.31 16.86 16.89
N THR A 151 8.52 17.24 15.63
CA THR A 151 9.14 18.54 15.29
C THR A 151 8.34 19.70 15.84
N LYS A 152 7.02 19.70 15.66
CA LYS A 152 6.14 20.75 16.20
C LYS A 152 6.22 20.81 17.72
N GLN A 153 6.07 19.68 18.39
CA GLN A 153 6.12 19.57 19.85
C GLN A 153 7.44 20.14 20.41
N LYS A 154 8.58 19.81 19.79
CA LYS A 154 9.89 20.26 20.24
C LYS A 154 10.14 21.74 19.99
N LYS A 155 9.70 22.27 18.84
CA LYS A 155 9.76 23.71 18.57
C LYS A 155 8.93 24.52 19.57
N ASP A 156 7.75 24.03 19.92
CA ASP A 156 6.88 24.70 20.89
C ASP A 156 7.50 24.67 22.30
N LYS A 157 8.10 23.55 22.72
CA LYS A 157 8.83 23.41 23.97
C LYS A 157 10.03 24.37 24.01
N PHE A 158 10.87 24.34 22.99
CA PHE A 158 12.06 25.21 22.88
C PHE A 158 11.69 26.69 22.93
N ARG A 159 10.61 27.10 22.29
CA ARG A 159 10.13 28.49 22.34
C ARG A 159 9.67 28.89 23.75
N ASN A 160 8.98 28.00 24.46
CA ASN A 160 8.53 28.28 25.83
C ASN A 160 9.71 28.39 26.80
N ASP A 161 10.74 27.53 26.64
CA ASP A 161 11.95 27.56 27.49
C ASP A 161 12.79 28.83 27.28
N LEU A 162 12.69 29.49 26.11
CA LEU A 162 13.34 30.76 25.82
C LEU A 162 12.60 31.99 26.35
N MET A 163 11.34 31.83 26.72
CA MET A 163 10.48 32.92 27.23
C MET A 163 10.44 33.01 28.78
N VAL A 164 11.15 32.11 29.45
CA VAL A 164 11.32 32.07 30.92
C VAL A 164 12.69 32.64 31.31
#